data_1e562a8932b67cecda3a8f38bb5c9ab9
#
_entry.id   1e562a8932b67cecda3a8f38bb5c9ab9
#
_cell.length_a   1.000
_cell.length_b   1.000
_cell.length_c   1.000
_cell.angle_alpha   90.00
_cell.angle_beta   90.00
_cell.angle_gamma   90.00
#
_symmetry.space_group_name_H-M   'P 1'
#
loop_
_entity.id
_entity.type
_entity.pdbx_description
1 polymer ?
#
loop_
_entity_poly.entity_id
_entity_poly.type
_entity_poly.pdbx_seq_one_letter_code
_entity_poly.pdbx_strand_id
1 'polypeptide(L)'
;MQKIGSITIDDTYYPGKDLYSDGEIEDEMLDIAKNVPVSEYNRVIAERKSWAILYHFSNVRENIVQSMPITKEDSVLEIGAGCGAITGVLARMAKNVDAVELSMKRSLINAYRHQEADNITIKVGNFQEVEQHLEKKYDVITLIGVFEYACSYIDSEQPYAEFLEIIKKHLTKDGRLI
;
A
#
# COMPACT_ATOMS: atom_id res chain seq x y z
N MET A 1 -9.33 10.91 10.32
CA MET A 1 -9.86 10.22 9.11
C MET A 1 -10.27 11.23 8.06
N GLN A 2 -9.85 11.07 6.84
CA GLN A 2 -10.20 11.92 5.69
C GLN A 2 -10.63 11.04 4.50
N LYS A 3 -11.31 11.64 3.51
CA LYS A 3 -11.72 10.94 2.29
C LYS A 3 -11.16 11.62 1.05
N ILE A 4 -10.75 10.80 0.07
CA ILE A 4 -10.38 11.22 -1.28
C ILE A 4 -11.17 10.33 -2.25
N GLY A 5 -12.15 10.93 -2.95
CA GLY A 5 -13.11 10.13 -3.69
C GLY A 5 -13.83 9.13 -2.78
N SER A 6 -13.80 7.86 -3.13
CA SER A 6 -14.39 6.77 -2.33
C SER A 6 -13.43 6.21 -1.27
N ILE A 7 -12.13 6.54 -1.33
CA ILE A 7 -11.12 6.00 -0.43
C ILE A 7 -11.16 6.67 0.94
N THR A 8 -11.12 5.87 1.99
CA THR A 8 -10.95 6.33 3.36
C THR A 8 -9.47 6.26 3.74
N ILE A 9 -8.93 7.36 4.28
CA ILE A 9 -7.60 7.42 4.88
C ILE A 9 -7.76 7.56 6.39
N ASP A 10 -7.27 6.56 7.11
CA ASP A 10 -7.20 6.54 8.57
C ASP A 10 -5.78 6.94 9.00
N ASP A 11 -5.65 8.14 9.51
CA ASP A 11 -4.40 8.77 9.94
C ASP A 11 -4.20 8.74 11.46
N THR A 12 -4.96 7.89 12.16
CA THR A 12 -4.96 7.81 13.64
C THR A 12 -3.58 7.51 14.20
N TYR A 13 -2.79 6.69 13.50
CA TYR A 13 -1.45 6.25 13.92
C TYR A 13 -0.31 6.97 13.18
N TYR A 14 -0.62 8.04 12.46
CA TYR A 14 0.39 8.83 11.78
C TYR A 14 1.14 9.72 12.76
N PRO A 15 2.48 9.66 12.84
CA PRO A 15 3.26 10.39 13.84
C PRO A 15 3.40 11.90 13.55
N GLY A 16 2.68 12.43 12.57
CA GLY A 16 2.72 13.84 12.17
C GLY A 16 3.89 14.23 11.26
N LYS A 17 4.73 13.27 10.89
CA LYS A 17 5.82 13.44 9.92
C LYS A 17 6.07 12.16 9.15
N ASP A 18 6.48 12.28 7.90
CA ASP A 18 6.90 11.12 7.11
C ASP A 18 8.27 10.64 7.57
N LEU A 19 8.36 9.35 7.92
CA LEU A 19 9.58 8.69 8.36
C LEU A 19 10.36 8.08 7.18
N TYR A 20 9.73 8.01 6.01
CA TYR A 20 10.31 7.51 4.78
C TYR A 20 9.83 8.36 3.60
N SER A 21 10.75 8.76 2.71
CA SER A 21 10.42 9.56 1.52
C SER A 21 11.52 9.45 0.47
N ASP A 22 11.13 9.53 -0.81
CA ASP A 22 12.06 9.70 -1.95
C ASP A 22 12.40 11.20 -2.19
N GLY A 23 11.99 12.08 -1.28
CA GLY A 23 12.27 13.52 -1.35
C GLY A 23 11.26 14.30 -2.19
N GLU A 24 11.73 15.38 -2.82
CA GLU A 24 10.89 16.34 -3.56
C GLU A 24 10.13 15.73 -4.74
N ILE A 25 10.62 14.63 -5.30
CA ILE A 25 9.94 13.93 -6.41
C ILE A 25 8.53 13.46 -6.05
N GLU A 26 8.28 13.21 -4.75
CA GLU A 26 6.95 12.82 -4.29
C GLU A 26 5.93 13.96 -4.38
N ASP A 27 6.36 15.22 -4.39
CA ASP A 27 5.47 16.36 -4.63
C ASP A 27 5.00 16.40 -6.08
N GLU A 28 5.90 16.14 -7.04
CA GLU A 28 5.54 16.00 -8.45
C GLU A 28 4.63 14.79 -8.65
N MET A 29 4.93 13.64 -8.01
CA MET A 29 4.09 12.45 -8.09
C MET A 29 2.69 12.68 -7.53
N LEU A 30 2.56 13.44 -6.43
CA LEU A 30 1.27 13.81 -5.88
C LEU A 30 0.48 14.72 -6.83
N ASP A 31 1.15 15.68 -7.48
CA ASP A 31 0.52 16.52 -8.49
C ASP A 31 0.03 15.73 -9.70
N ILE A 32 0.84 14.79 -10.19
CA ILE A 32 0.45 13.85 -11.25
C ILE A 32 -0.78 13.03 -10.82
N ALA A 33 -0.77 12.45 -9.62
CA ALA A 33 -1.88 11.63 -9.15
C ALA A 33 -3.21 12.40 -9.03
N LYS A 34 -3.15 13.70 -8.73
CA LYS A 34 -4.31 14.58 -8.65
C LYS A 34 -4.87 15.00 -10.00
N ASN A 35 -4.00 15.22 -11.00
CA ASN A 35 -4.35 15.96 -12.21
C ASN A 35 -4.30 15.12 -13.49
N VAL A 36 -3.68 13.93 -13.44
CA VAL A 36 -3.51 13.07 -14.62
C VAL A 36 -4.23 11.74 -14.41
N PRO A 37 -5.09 11.32 -15.34
CA PRO A 37 -5.74 10.02 -15.24
C PRO A 37 -4.72 8.88 -15.35
N VAL A 38 -4.95 7.79 -14.63
CA VAL A 38 -4.06 6.62 -14.59
C VAL A 38 -3.77 6.04 -15.99
N SER A 39 -4.73 6.13 -16.91
CA SER A 39 -4.56 5.70 -18.30
C SER A 39 -3.45 6.43 -19.06
N GLU A 40 -3.05 7.62 -18.59
CA GLU A 40 -1.99 8.42 -19.20
C GLU A 40 -0.63 8.29 -18.52
N TYR A 41 -0.51 7.50 -17.47
CA TYR A 41 0.75 7.35 -16.72
C TYR A 41 1.91 6.87 -17.57
N ASN A 42 1.69 6.01 -18.57
CA ASN A 42 2.75 5.59 -19.49
C ASN A 42 3.32 6.77 -20.31
N ARG A 43 2.48 7.74 -20.68
CA ARG A 43 2.93 8.98 -21.35
C ARG A 43 3.78 9.81 -20.38
N VAL A 44 3.31 10.03 -19.15
CA VAL A 44 4.04 10.77 -18.13
C VAL A 44 5.40 10.13 -17.84
N ILE A 45 5.46 8.82 -17.68
CA ILE A 45 6.71 8.07 -17.48
C ILE A 45 7.70 8.33 -18.62
N ALA A 46 7.23 8.27 -19.87
CA ALA A 46 8.07 8.49 -21.05
C ALA A 46 8.58 9.94 -21.16
N GLU A 47 7.77 10.91 -20.77
CA GLU A 47 8.11 12.34 -20.78
C GLU A 47 9.08 12.72 -19.66
N ARG A 48 8.81 12.25 -18.42
CA ARG A 48 9.59 12.63 -17.25
C ARG A 48 10.94 11.93 -17.13
N LYS A 49 11.05 10.70 -17.62
CA LYS A 49 12.27 9.87 -17.57
C LYS A 49 12.88 9.78 -16.17
N SER A 50 12.04 9.88 -15.15
CA SER A 50 12.40 9.75 -13.74
C SER A 50 12.28 8.31 -13.30
N TRP A 51 13.31 7.80 -12.58
CA TRP A 51 13.26 6.45 -12.01
C TRP A 51 12.11 6.30 -10.99
N ALA A 52 11.93 7.29 -10.11
CA ALA A 52 10.87 7.23 -9.11
C ALA A 52 9.47 7.17 -9.75
N ILE A 53 9.21 8.03 -10.77
CA ILE A 53 7.93 8.02 -11.51
C ILE A 53 7.73 6.68 -12.22
N LEU A 54 8.75 6.15 -12.89
CA LEU A 54 8.68 4.82 -13.52
C LEU A 54 8.39 3.74 -12.48
N TYR A 55 9.14 3.72 -11.38
CA TYR A 55 9.03 2.70 -10.34
C TYR A 55 7.65 2.69 -9.70
N HIS A 56 7.11 3.86 -9.35
CA HIS A 56 5.86 3.95 -8.63
C HIS A 56 4.62 3.92 -9.54
N PHE A 57 4.69 4.43 -10.75
CA PHE A 57 3.51 4.59 -11.61
C PHE A 57 3.37 3.56 -12.72
N SER A 58 4.42 2.77 -12.99
CA SER A 58 4.35 1.72 -14.00
C SER A 58 3.34 0.63 -13.60
N ASN A 59 2.47 0.28 -14.53
CA ASN A 59 1.53 -0.84 -14.37
C ASN A 59 2.22 -2.21 -14.47
N VAL A 60 3.48 -2.27 -14.92
CA VAL A 60 4.24 -3.54 -14.99
C VAL A 60 4.37 -4.20 -13.62
N ARG A 61 4.38 -3.43 -12.53
CA ARG A 61 4.42 -3.96 -11.17
C ARG A 61 3.19 -4.78 -10.80
N GLU A 62 2.05 -4.55 -11.43
CA GLU A 62 0.84 -5.33 -11.22
C GLU A 62 1.05 -6.83 -11.51
N ASN A 63 1.98 -7.17 -12.43
CA ASN A 63 2.31 -8.55 -12.78
C ASN A 63 2.77 -9.39 -11.58
N ILE A 64 3.26 -8.77 -10.50
CA ILE A 64 3.69 -9.46 -9.28
C ILE A 64 2.53 -10.25 -8.66
N VAL A 65 1.33 -9.69 -8.66
CA VAL A 65 0.15 -10.30 -8.02
C VAL A 65 -0.92 -10.76 -9.01
N GLN A 66 -0.87 -10.33 -10.26
CA GLN A 66 -1.93 -10.58 -11.25
C GLN A 66 -2.17 -12.07 -11.51
N SER A 67 -1.15 -12.92 -11.35
CA SER A 67 -1.25 -14.37 -11.50
C SER A 67 -1.56 -15.11 -10.19
N MET A 68 -1.62 -14.39 -9.05
CA MET A 68 -1.89 -15.00 -7.76
C MET A 68 -3.37 -15.36 -7.62
N PRO A 69 -3.70 -16.43 -6.87
CA PRO A 69 -5.09 -16.88 -6.70
C PRO A 69 -5.86 -16.00 -5.71
N ILE A 70 -6.05 -14.72 -6.05
CA ILE A 70 -6.85 -13.75 -5.30
C ILE A 70 -8.21 -13.63 -5.97
N THR A 71 -9.29 -13.64 -5.19
CA THR A 71 -10.67 -13.66 -5.68
C THR A 71 -11.52 -12.56 -5.05
N LYS A 72 -12.69 -12.31 -5.59
CA LYS A 72 -13.68 -11.34 -5.07
C LYS A 72 -14.27 -11.70 -3.70
N GLU A 73 -13.93 -12.84 -3.16
CA GLU A 73 -14.31 -13.24 -1.79
C GLU A 73 -13.21 -12.89 -0.77
N ASP A 74 -11.95 -12.71 -1.23
CA ASP A 74 -10.81 -12.50 -0.37
C ASP A 74 -10.77 -11.08 0.20
N SER A 75 -10.50 -10.97 1.49
CA SER A 75 -10.05 -9.74 2.15
C SER A 75 -8.52 -9.67 2.12
N VAL A 76 -7.97 -8.53 1.71
CA VAL A 76 -6.52 -8.34 1.55
C VAL A 76 -6.01 -7.30 2.54
N LEU A 77 -4.85 -7.59 3.16
CA LEU A 77 -4.02 -6.60 3.84
C LEU A 77 -2.75 -6.38 3.01
N GLU A 78 -2.57 -5.18 2.50
CA GLU A 78 -1.35 -4.76 1.82
C GLU A 78 -0.47 -3.98 2.79
N ILE A 79 0.72 -4.52 3.14
CA ILE A 79 1.66 -3.87 4.04
C ILE A 79 2.73 -3.18 3.21
N GLY A 80 2.92 -1.87 3.44
CA GLY A 80 3.83 -1.03 2.67
C GLY A 80 3.30 -0.70 1.28
N ALA A 81 2.06 -0.21 1.21
CA ALA A 81 1.37 0.07 -0.05
C ALA A 81 2.06 1.13 -0.93
N GLY A 82 2.89 1.98 -0.34
CA GLY A 82 3.60 3.05 -1.06
C GLY A 82 2.65 3.94 -1.84
N CYS A 83 3.02 4.27 -3.07
CA CYS A 83 2.21 5.10 -3.99
C CYS A 83 1.13 4.28 -4.74
N GLY A 84 0.75 3.12 -4.24
CA GLY A 84 -0.37 2.34 -4.78
C GLY A 84 -0.08 1.56 -6.07
N ALA A 85 1.18 1.19 -6.32
CA ALA A 85 1.53 0.44 -7.53
C ALA A 85 0.86 -0.95 -7.60
N ILE A 86 0.57 -1.54 -6.44
CA ILE A 86 -0.07 -2.85 -6.29
C ILE A 86 -1.52 -2.71 -5.80
N THR A 87 -1.81 -1.71 -4.97
CA THR A 87 -3.14 -1.49 -4.37
C THR A 87 -4.28 -1.56 -5.38
N GLY A 88 -4.13 -0.93 -6.54
CA GLY A 88 -5.19 -0.90 -7.57
C GLY A 88 -5.50 -2.26 -8.17
N VAL A 89 -4.50 -3.11 -8.42
CA VAL A 89 -4.75 -4.46 -8.93
C VAL A 89 -5.37 -5.34 -7.84
N LEU A 90 -4.92 -5.22 -6.59
CA LEU A 90 -5.53 -5.93 -5.45
C LEU A 90 -7.01 -5.54 -5.31
N ALA A 91 -7.35 -4.26 -5.41
CA ALA A 91 -8.74 -3.78 -5.34
C ALA A 91 -9.62 -4.33 -6.48
N ARG A 92 -9.04 -4.47 -7.69
CA ARG A 92 -9.75 -5.10 -8.82
C ARG A 92 -9.97 -6.60 -8.63
N MET A 93 -9.10 -7.30 -7.89
CA MET A 93 -9.17 -8.75 -7.69
C MET A 93 -9.94 -9.15 -6.43
N ALA A 94 -9.77 -8.42 -5.34
CA ALA A 94 -10.26 -8.77 -4.01
C ALA A 94 -11.65 -8.17 -3.70
N LYS A 95 -12.24 -8.62 -2.59
CA LYS A 95 -13.44 -8.05 -1.99
C LYS A 95 -13.18 -6.68 -1.40
N ASN A 96 -12.13 -6.58 -0.59
CA ASN A 96 -11.68 -5.33 0.02
C ASN A 96 -10.17 -5.37 0.26
N VAL A 97 -9.57 -4.19 0.30
CA VAL A 97 -8.13 -3.99 0.57
C VAL A 97 -7.97 -3.01 1.71
N ASP A 98 -7.34 -3.44 2.80
CA ASP A 98 -6.76 -2.54 3.80
C ASP A 98 -5.29 -2.38 3.47
N ALA A 99 -4.88 -1.17 3.14
CA ALA A 99 -3.52 -0.82 2.78
C ALA A 99 -2.86 -0.07 3.96
N VAL A 100 -1.72 -0.56 4.44
CA VAL A 100 -0.94 0.12 5.48
C VAL A 100 0.28 0.78 4.84
N GLU A 101 0.46 2.07 5.11
CA GLU A 101 1.58 2.85 4.58
C GLU A 101 2.13 3.81 5.65
N LEU A 102 3.44 3.89 5.75
CA LEU A 102 4.14 4.70 6.76
C LEU A 102 4.08 6.20 6.45
N SER A 103 4.10 6.57 5.15
CA SER A 103 4.14 7.95 4.67
C SER A 103 2.74 8.47 4.34
N MET A 104 2.40 9.62 4.90
CA MET A 104 1.16 10.34 4.55
C MET A 104 1.18 10.76 3.08
N LYS A 105 2.30 11.28 2.59
CA LYS A 105 2.41 11.74 1.21
C LYS A 105 2.18 10.60 0.21
N ARG A 106 2.78 9.43 0.44
CA ARG A 106 2.56 8.22 -0.38
C ARG A 106 1.13 7.72 -0.30
N SER A 107 0.54 7.75 0.90
CA SER A 107 -0.87 7.41 1.11
C SER A 107 -1.82 8.32 0.32
N LEU A 108 -1.52 9.63 0.26
CA LEU A 108 -2.27 10.57 -0.57
C LEU A 108 -2.11 10.28 -2.07
N ILE A 109 -0.90 9.98 -2.54
CA ILE A 109 -0.65 9.58 -3.94
C ILE A 109 -1.47 8.32 -4.29
N ASN A 110 -1.45 7.30 -3.43
CA ASN A 110 -2.23 6.08 -3.59
C ASN A 110 -3.73 6.38 -3.65
N ALA A 111 -4.24 7.20 -2.73
CA ALA A 111 -5.65 7.55 -2.66
C ALA A 111 -6.13 8.33 -3.91
N TYR A 112 -5.41 9.33 -4.37
CA TYR A 112 -5.77 10.07 -5.59
C TYR A 112 -5.70 9.18 -6.83
N ARG A 113 -4.71 8.30 -6.92
CA ARG A 113 -4.54 7.35 -8.02
C ARG A 113 -5.73 6.40 -8.16
N HIS A 114 -6.32 6.02 -7.04
CA HIS A 114 -7.37 4.98 -6.99
C HIS A 114 -8.71 5.52 -6.45
N GLN A 115 -8.94 6.83 -6.49
CA GLN A 115 -10.08 7.51 -5.86
C GLN A 115 -11.48 6.98 -6.27
N GLU A 116 -11.58 6.29 -7.40
CA GLU A 116 -12.82 5.68 -7.88
C GLU A 116 -13.09 4.29 -7.27
N ALA A 117 -12.10 3.68 -6.62
CA ALA A 117 -12.27 2.37 -5.98
C ALA A 117 -13.00 2.52 -4.64
N ASP A 118 -14.06 1.75 -4.44
CA ASP A 118 -14.93 1.82 -3.27
C ASP A 118 -14.60 0.79 -2.18
N ASN A 119 -13.57 -0.03 -2.42
CA ASN A 119 -13.17 -1.14 -1.57
C ASN A 119 -11.75 -1.02 -1.00
N ILE A 120 -11.18 0.20 -0.95
CA ILE A 120 -9.86 0.48 -0.38
C ILE A 120 -10.00 1.33 0.89
N THR A 121 -9.31 0.90 1.96
CA THR A 121 -9.04 1.73 3.13
C THR A 121 -7.53 1.83 3.33
N ILE A 122 -7.01 3.04 3.45
CA ILE A 122 -5.58 3.27 3.72
C ILE A 122 -5.41 3.65 5.19
N LYS A 123 -4.54 2.93 5.90
CA LYS A 123 -4.16 3.20 7.30
C LYS A 123 -2.73 3.73 7.31
N VAL A 124 -2.56 4.95 7.82
CA VAL A 124 -1.26 5.63 7.82
C VAL A 124 -0.59 5.48 9.16
N GLY A 125 0.61 4.88 9.17
CA GLY A 125 1.41 4.67 10.38
C GLY A 125 2.37 3.50 10.27
N ASN A 126 3.20 3.32 11.30
CA ASN A 126 4.04 2.14 11.41
C ASN A 126 3.17 0.89 11.54
N PHE A 127 3.45 -0.14 10.75
CA PHE A 127 2.68 -1.38 10.77
C PHE A 127 2.62 -2.02 12.15
N GLN A 128 3.70 -1.99 12.94
CA GLN A 128 3.74 -2.54 14.29
C GLN A 128 2.76 -1.84 15.27
N GLU A 129 2.41 -0.58 15.00
CA GLU A 129 1.38 0.13 15.77
C GLU A 129 -0.02 -0.14 15.20
N VAL A 130 -0.16 -0.05 13.88
CA VAL A 130 -1.44 -0.23 13.17
C VAL A 130 -1.99 -1.63 13.40
N GLU A 131 -1.14 -2.67 13.38
CA GLU A 131 -1.57 -4.07 13.49
C GLU A 131 -2.30 -4.39 14.79
N GLN A 132 -1.95 -3.72 15.88
CA GLN A 132 -2.56 -3.92 17.21
C GLN A 132 -4.06 -3.53 17.24
N HIS A 133 -4.50 -2.80 16.21
CA HIS A 133 -5.86 -2.30 16.07
C HIS A 133 -6.59 -2.88 14.85
N LEU A 134 -6.01 -3.90 14.21
CA LEU A 134 -6.67 -4.66 13.16
C LEU A 134 -7.60 -5.70 13.79
N GLU A 135 -8.91 -5.46 13.69
CA GLU A 135 -9.93 -6.30 14.34
C GLU A 135 -10.26 -7.56 13.53
N LYS A 136 -9.92 -7.57 12.22
CA LYS A 136 -10.24 -8.68 11.32
C LYS A 136 -9.01 -9.48 10.90
N LYS A 137 -9.26 -10.69 10.42
CA LYS A 137 -8.26 -11.52 9.74
C LYS A 137 -8.41 -11.39 8.23
N TYR A 138 -7.32 -11.66 7.53
CA TYR A 138 -7.24 -11.51 6.07
C TYR A 138 -6.97 -12.84 5.39
N ASP A 139 -7.56 -13.00 4.21
CA ASP A 139 -7.36 -14.19 3.37
C ASP A 139 -6.04 -14.10 2.60
N VAL A 140 -5.58 -12.89 2.34
CA VAL A 140 -4.30 -12.61 1.72
C VAL A 140 -3.62 -11.46 2.45
N ILE A 141 -2.32 -11.61 2.74
CA ILE A 141 -1.44 -10.53 3.20
C ILE A 141 -0.31 -10.40 2.20
N THR A 142 0.01 -9.18 1.77
CA THR A 142 1.12 -8.92 0.85
C THR A 142 2.24 -8.14 1.53
N LEU A 143 3.51 -8.54 1.26
CA LEU A 143 4.75 -7.94 1.77
C LEU A 143 5.72 -7.63 0.63
N ILE A 144 5.28 -6.88 -0.37
CA ILE A 144 6.01 -6.68 -1.61
C ILE A 144 6.97 -5.50 -1.48
N GLY A 145 8.28 -5.77 -1.40
CA GLY A 145 9.32 -4.76 -1.25
C GLY A 145 9.32 -4.09 0.14
N VAL A 146 8.99 -4.85 1.18
CA VAL A 146 8.86 -4.37 2.56
C VAL A 146 9.59 -5.23 3.57
N PHE A 147 9.58 -6.55 3.38
CA PHE A 147 10.11 -7.49 4.37
C PHE A 147 11.60 -7.27 4.67
N GLU A 148 12.38 -6.86 3.69
CA GLU A 148 13.80 -6.52 3.81
C GLU A 148 14.07 -5.38 4.79
N TYR A 149 13.07 -4.54 5.05
CA TYR A 149 13.17 -3.40 5.97
C TYR A 149 12.69 -3.70 7.39
N ALA A 150 12.39 -4.95 7.73
CA ALA A 150 11.88 -5.33 9.05
C ALA A 150 12.76 -4.79 10.19
N CYS A 151 14.10 -4.84 10.05
CA CYS A 151 15.05 -4.31 11.05
C CYS A 151 14.89 -2.81 11.34
N SER A 152 14.28 -2.05 10.43
CA SER A 152 14.11 -0.60 10.58
C SER A 152 12.79 -0.22 11.23
N TYR A 153 11.78 -1.10 11.20
CA TYR A 153 10.40 -0.76 11.57
C TYR A 153 9.76 -1.72 12.56
N ILE A 154 10.41 -2.85 12.86
CA ILE A 154 9.97 -3.80 13.90
C ILE A 154 10.95 -3.71 15.06
N ASP A 155 10.48 -3.23 16.20
CA ASP A 155 11.26 -3.11 17.43
C ASP A 155 11.34 -4.49 18.12
N SER A 156 12.36 -5.26 17.77
CA SER A 156 12.60 -6.61 18.27
C SER A 156 14.06 -7.02 18.10
N GLU A 157 14.56 -7.91 18.96
CA GLU A 157 15.87 -8.57 18.78
C GLU A 157 15.89 -9.51 17.55
N GLN A 158 14.73 -9.96 17.10
CA GLN A 158 14.56 -10.84 15.95
C GLN A 158 13.47 -10.30 15.00
N PRO A 159 13.68 -9.13 14.38
CA PRO A 159 12.64 -8.38 13.69
C PRO A 159 11.97 -9.16 12.54
N TYR A 160 12.70 -9.98 11.80
CA TYR A 160 12.12 -10.80 10.74
C TYR A 160 11.19 -11.89 11.28
N ALA A 161 11.60 -12.59 12.35
CA ALA A 161 10.79 -13.62 12.98
C ALA A 161 9.53 -12.99 13.63
N GLU A 162 9.70 -11.87 14.34
CA GLU A 162 8.59 -11.15 14.95
C GLU A 162 7.59 -10.66 13.89
N PHE A 163 8.08 -10.11 12.78
CA PHE A 163 7.20 -9.67 11.70
C PHE A 163 6.35 -10.82 11.14
N LEU A 164 6.93 -12.00 10.93
CA LEU A 164 6.20 -13.18 10.46
C LEU A 164 5.17 -13.68 11.49
N GLU A 165 5.50 -13.66 12.78
CA GLU A 165 4.54 -14.03 13.83
C GLU A 165 3.38 -13.03 13.93
N ILE A 166 3.64 -11.73 13.76
CA ILE A 166 2.59 -10.71 13.66
C ILE A 166 1.67 -11.00 12.48
N ILE A 167 2.23 -11.23 11.28
CA ILE A 167 1.44 -11.54 10.08
C ILE A 167 0.57 -12.76 10.28
N LYS A 168 1.12 -13.83 10.87
CA LYS A 168 0.40 -15.05 11.14
C LYS A 168 -0.82 -14.85 12.05
N LYS A 169 -0.75 -13.92 13.00
CA LYS A 169 -1.90 -13.55 13.85
C LYS A 169 -3.05 -12.98 13.03
N HIS A 170 -2.76 -12.30 11.92
CA HIS A 170 -3.75 -11.63 11.08
C HIS A 170 -4.23 -12.44 9.88
N LEU A 171 -3.64 -13.60 9.61
CA LEU A 171 -4.12 -14.52 8.56
C LEU A 171 -5.34 -15.33 9.04
N THR A 172 -6.28 -15.57 8.13
CA THR A 172 -7.30 -16.62 8.30
C THR A 172 -6.63 -17.99 8.34
N LYS A 173 -7.39 -19.04 8.69
CA LYS A 173 -6.84 -20.41 8.78
C LYS A 173 -6.19 -20.89 7.47
N ASP A 174 -6.79 -20.52 6.34
CA ASP A 174 -6.34 -20.88 4.99
C ASP A 174 -5.72 -19.68 4.26
N GLY A 175 -5.39 -18.62 5.02
CA GLY A 175 -4.82 -17.38 4.52
C GLY A 175 -3.41 -17.55 3.94
N ARG A 176 -3.05 -16.69 3.02
CA ARG A 176 -1.81 -16.75 2.23
C ARG A 176 -1.00 -15.48 2.41
N LEU A 177 0.31 -15.65 2.54
CA LEU A 177 1.28 -14.56 2.47
C LEU A 177 1.92 -14.53 1.07
N ILE A 178 2.02 -13.33 0.48
CA ILE A 178 2.64 -13.06 -0.83
C ILE A 178 3.77 -12.06 -0.68
#